data_6860b3d6e5713a5ee1fab7f6b44aa8fc
#
_entry.id   6860b3d6e5713a5ee1fab7f6b44aa8fc
#
_cell.length_a   1.000
_cell.length_b   1.000
_cell.length_c   1.000
_cell.angle_alpha   90.00
_cell.angle_beta   90.00
_cell.angle_gamma   90.00
#
_symmetry.space_group_name_H-M   'P 1'
#
loop_
_entity.id
_entity.type
_entity.pdbx_description
1 polymer ?
#
loop_
_entity_poly.entity_id
_entity_poly.type
_entity_poly.pdbx_seq_one_letter_code
_entity_poly.pdbx_strand_id
1 'polypeptide(L)'
;MTKNITFEIESRDALKRGVDALANAVKVTLGPKGRNVIIDRKFGAPIITKDGVTVAKEIELEDAVENMGAQMVKEVASKTADIAGDGTTTATVLAQAIVATGLKNVAAGANPMDLKRGIDKAVKAVVSELQKQSIEVGDNLDKIEQVASISANNDNSIGALIAEAMAKVKKEGVITVEEAKGTETTVEVVEGMQYDRGYLSPYFVTNAEKMEAELENAYILIYDKKISNMKDILPILEQTTQTGRPIIIIAEDVDGEALATLVVNKIRGSLKIAAVKAPGFGDRRKAMLEDIAILTGGTVVSEERGFKLENATIEMLGQADKVVIDKDNTTVVNGKGEKEGIELRVNQIKAQMETTTSDYDREKLQERLAKLAGGVAVLYVGAASEITVPPVRIAISSNIALRRSPKPGALTAATFRLPRILFTTKVANASPSTSSAMIMIGRPVWLVCSRIGSISFIFEIFLS
;
A
#
# COMPACT_ATOMS: atom_id res chain seq x y z
N MET A 1 -22.95 16.64 -20.10
CA MET A 1 -23.69 15.62 -19.32
C MET A 1 -24.70 16.30 -18.42
N THR A 2 -25.97 15.95 -18.49
CA THR A 2 -27.01 16.42 -17.56
C THR A 2 -26.76 15.82 -16.17
N LYS A 3 -26.84 16.66 -15.14
CA LYS A 3 -26.73 16.19 -13.76
C LYS A 3 -28.09 15.63 -13.31
N ASN A 4 -28.09 14.45 -12.72
CA ASN A 4 -29.28 13.91 -12.05
C ASN A 4 -29.28 14.41 -10.61
N ILE A 5 -30.41 14.94 -10.15
CA ILE A 5 -30.56 15.50 -8.81
C ILE A 5 -31.67 14.70 -8.11
N THR A 6 -31.31 14.03 -7.01
CA THR A 6 -32.22 13.27 -6.16
C THR A 6 -32.23 13.85 -4.75
N PHE A 7 -33.36 13.77 -4.05
CA PHE A 7 -33.55 14.40 -2.75
C PHE A 7 -34.08 13.42 -1.69
N GLU A 8 -33.92 13.80 -0.42
CA GLU A 8 -34.57 13.23 0.75
C GLU A 8 -34.41 11.71 0.93
N ILE A 9 -35.52 11.00 1.18
CA ILE A 9 -35.56 9.59 1.56
C ILE A 9 -35.08 8.72 0.40
N GLU A 10 -35.52 8.98 -0.81
CA GLU A 10 -35.16 8.21 -2.00
C GLU A 10 -33.64 8.19 -2.25
N SER A 11 -33.01 9.36 -2.16
CA SER A 11 -31.56 9.48 -2.31
C SER A 11 -30.80 8.71 -1.21
N ARG A 12 -31.26 8.79 0.05
CA ARG A 12 -30.63 8.08 1.16
C ARG A 12 -30.78 6.56 1.04
N ASP A 13 -31.93 6.10 0.63
CA ASP A 13 -32.20 4.67 0.44
C ASP A 13 -31.41 4.10 -0.72
N ALA A 14 -31.27 4.83 -1.82
CA ALA A 14 -30.42 4.44 -2.94
C ALA A 14 -28.94 4.36 -2.52
N LEU A 15 -28.41 5.38 -1.87
CA LEU A 15 -27.05 5.35 -1.33
C LEU A 15 -26.84 4.15 -0.38
N LYS A 16 -27.81 3.87 0.51
CA LYS A 16 -27.75 2.75 1.43
C LYS A 16 -27.75 1.42 0.70
N ARG A 17 -28.58 1.25 -0.35
CA ARG A 17 -28.57 0.01 -1.16
C ARG A 17 -27.20 -0.20 -1.81
N GLY A 18 -26.56 0.86 -2.30
CA GLY A 18 -25.21 0.78 -2.86
C GLY A 18 -24.15 0.37 -1.82
N VAL A 19 -24.19 0.96 -0.62
CA VAL A 19 -23.35 0.56 0.51
C VAL A 19 -23.56 -0.91 0.87
N ASP A 20 -24.83 -1.34 0.96
CA ASP A 20 -25.18 -2.71 1.32
C ASP A 20 -24.75 -3.71 0.22
N ALA A 21 -24.91 -3.37 -1.05
CA ALA A 21 -24.52 -4.23 -2.17
C ALA A 21 -23.01 -4.53 -2.13
N LEU A 22 -22.17 -3.50 -2.04
CA LEU A 22 -20.72 -3.68 -1.97
C LEU A 22 -20.30 -4.41 -0.69
N ALA A 23 -20.78 -3.95 0.47
CA ALA A 23 -20.39 -4.53 1.74
C ALA A 23 -20.80 -6.00 1.87
N ASN A 24 -21.96 -6.39 1.37
CA ASN A 24 -22.41 -7.79 1.40
C ASN A 24 -21.58 -8.69 0.49
N ALA A 25 -21.11 -8.19 -0.67
CA ALA A 25 -20.21 -8.93 -1.55
C ALA A 25 -18.83 -9.14 -0.88
N VAL A 26 -18.28 -8.09 -0.25
CA VAL A 26 -16.99 -8.17 0.44
C VAL A 26 -17.06 -9.01 1.72
N LYS A 27 -18.17 -8.93 2.45
CA LYS A 27 -18.37 -9.60 3.75
C LYS A 27 -18.21 -11.13 3.69
N VAL A 28 -18.48 -11.75 2.56
CA VAL A 28 -18.37 -13.23 2.40
C VAL A 28 -16.92 -13.72 2.51
N THR A 29 -15.94 -12.83 2.36
CA THR A 29 -14.50 -13.14 2.48
C THR A 29 -14.00 -13.08 3.92
N LEU A 30 -14.81 -12.66 4.90
CA LEU A 30 -14.38 -12.36 6.26
C LEU A 30 -14.04 -13.62 7.06
N GLY A 31 -12.86 -13.59 7.68
CA GLY A 31 -12.44 -14.52 8.73
C GLY A 31 -12.17 -15.94 8.26
N PRO A 32 -11.98 -16.89 9.20
CA PRO A 32 -11.56 -18.26 8.88
C PRO A 32 -12.60 -19.08 8.09
N LYS A 33 -13.87 -18.66 8.11
CA LYS A 33 -14.94 -19.23 7.27
C LYS A 33 -15.16 -18.45 5.98
N GLY A 34 -14.32 -17.46 5.69
CA GLY A 34 -14.38 -16.66 4.48
C GLY A 34 -14.29 -17.54 3.23
N ARG A 35 -15.06 -17.17 2.21
CA ARG A 35 -15.14 -17.88 0.93
C ARG A 35 -14.50 -17.08 -0.18
N ASN A 36 -14.05 -17.77 -1.21
CA ASN A 36 -13.61 -17.14 -2.44
C ASN A 36 -14.80 -16.47 -3.15
N VAL A 37 -14.54 -15.31 -3.69
CA VAL A 37 -15.43 -14.61 -4.63
C VAL A 37 -14.89 -14.82 -6.03
N ILE A 38 -15.77 -15.17 -6.96
CA ILE A 38 -15.46 -15.30 -8.39
C ILE A 38 -15.96 -14.03 -9.07
N ILE A 39 -15.08 -13.32 -9.73
CA ILE A 39 -15.40 -12.07 -10.42
C ILE A 39 -15.27 -12.32 -11.91
N ASP A 40 -16.34 -12.05 -12.64
CA ASP A 40 -16.35 -12.17 -14.09
C ASP A 40 -15.49 -11.07 -14.74
N ARG A 41 -14.84 -11.42 -15.84
CA ARG A 41 -14.08 -10.49 -16.68
C ARG A 41 -14.60 -10.53 -18.11
N LYS A 42 -14.73 -9.37 -18.71
CA LYS A 42 -15.12 -9.26 -20.13
C LYS A 42 -14.13 -9.95 -21.07
N PHE A 43 -12.87 -10.02 -20.67
CA PHE A 43 -11.78 -10.67 -21.41
C PHE A 43 -10.88 -11.43 -20.44
N GLY A 44 -10.56 -12.69 -20.76
CA GLY A 44 -9.70 -13.55 -19.95
C GLY A 44 -10.45 -14.45 -18.96
N ALA A 45 -9.71 -15.12 -18.09
CA ALA A 45 -10.27 -15.99 -17.07
C ALA A 45 -10.88 -15.18 -15.91
N PRO A 46 -11.95 -15.67 -15.25
CA PRO A 46 -12.51 -15.01 -14.07
C PRO A 46 -11.48 -14.95 -12.93
N ILE A 47 -11.52 -13.86 -12.15
CA ILE A 47 -10.68 -13.71 -10.97
C ILE A 47 -11.30 -14.46 -9.80
N ILE A 48 -10.51 -15.28 -9.12
CA ILE A 48 -10.90 -15.94 -7.88
C ILE A 48 -10.09 -15.32 -6.74
N THR A 49 -10.77 -14.70 -5.78
CA THR A 49 -10.07 -14.01 -4.67
C THR A 49 -10.83 -14.11 -3.35
N LYS A 50 -10.09 -14.03 -2.24
CA LYS A 50 -10.62 -13.79 -0.89
C LYS A 50 -10.28 -12.38 -0.39
N ASP A 51 -9.50 -11.61 -1.13
CA ASP A 51 -9.09 -10.27 -0.74
C ASP A 51 -10.26 -9.29 -0.85
N GLY A 52 -10.63 -8.68 0.27
CA GLY A 52 -11.77 -7.77 0.35
C GLY A 52 -11.60 -6.50 -0.48
N VAL A 53 -10.39 -5.96 -0.58
CA VAL A 53 -10.15 -4.75 -1.39
C VAL A 53 -10.23 -5.05 -2.88
N THR A 54 -9.75 -6.21 -3.31
CA THR A 54 -9.87 -6.65 -4.70
C THR A 54 -11.35 -6.79 -5.09
N VAL A 55 -12.15 -7.47 -4.25
CA VAL A 55 -13.60 -7.56 -4.49
C VAL A 55 -14.25 -6.18 -4.52
N ALA A 56 -13.92 -5.29 -3.58
CA ALA A 56 -14.49 -3.95 -3.53
C ALA A 56 -14.17 -3.12 -4.78
N LYS A 57 -12.96 -3.25 -5.33
CA LYS A 57 -12.52 -2.50 -6.52
C LYS A 57 -13.28 -2.87 -7.79
N GLU A 58 -13.70 -4.12 -7.92
CA GLU A 58 -14.39 -4.63 -9.12
C GLU A 58 -15.90 -4.39 -9.10
N ILE A 59 -16.49 -3.94 -7.98
CA ILE A 59 -17.92 -3.71 -7.90
C ILE A 59 -18.29 -2.37 -8.50
N GLU A 60 -19.14 -2.42 -9.54
CA GLU A 60 -19.82 -1.28 -10.15
C GLU A 60 -21.31 -1.59 -10.26
N LEU A 61 -22.16 -0.63 -9.92
CA LEU A 61 -23.61 -0.78 -9.95
C LEU A 61 -24.19 0.05 -11.10
N GLU A 62 -25.27 -0.46 -11.70
CA GLU A 62 -25.93 0.18 -12.86
C GLU A 62 -26.58 1.52 -12.46
N ASP A 63 -27.23 1.57 -11.30
CA ASP A 63 -27.83 2.82 -10.81
C ASP A 63 -26.76 3.78 -10.32
N ALA A 64 -26.72 5.00 -10.84
CA ALA A 64 -25.70 5.98 -10.56
C ALA A 64 -25.69 6.42 -9.09
N VAL A 65 -26.85 6.49 -8.42
CA VAL A 65 -26.94 6.90 -7.00
C VAL A 65 -26.53 5.76 -6.09
N GLU A 66 -26.95 4.53 -6.38
CA GLU A 66 -26.47 3.35 -5.67
C GLU A 66 -24.96 3.19 -5.83
N ASN A 67 -24.45 3.39 -7.05
CA ASN A 67 -23.02 3.31 -7.31
C ASN A 67 -22.22 4.36 -6.52
N MET A 68 -22.74 5.56 -6.28
CA MET A 68 -22.10 6.52 -5.39
C MET A 68 -21.95 5.98 -3.96
N GLY A 69 -22.97 5.29 -3.44
CA GLY A 69 -22.92 4.60 -2.15
C GLY A 69 -21.83 3.51 -2.11
N ALA A 70 -21.76 2.70 -3.15
CA ALA A 70 -20.72 1.67 -3.32
C ALA A 70 -19.33 2.31 -3.38
N GLN A 71 -19.12 3.37 -4.17
CA GLN A 71 -17.82 4.05 -4.28
C GLN A 71 -17.32 4.63 -2.94
N MET A 72 -18.23 5.14 -2.09
CA MET A 72 -17.84 5.60 -0.74
C MET A 72 -17.24 4.47 0.10
N VAL A 73 -17.80 3.28 0.06
CA VAL A 73 -17.30 2.12 0.82
C VAL A 73 -16.05 1.53 0.16
N LYS A 74 -15.98 1.55 -1.17
CA LYS A 74 -14.78 1.20 -1.93
C LYS A 74 -13.58 2.07 -1.51
N GLU A 75 -13.81 3.37 -1.31
CA GLU A 75 -12.76 4.28 -0.81
C GLU A 75 -12.29 3.91 0.60
N VAL A 76 -13.20 3.49 1.49
CA VAL A 76 -12.84 2.99 2.83
C VAL A 76 -11.93 1.77 2.74
N ALA A 77 -12.29 0.79 1.92
CA ALA A 77 -11.49 -0.42 1.72
C ALA A 77 -10.09 -0.09 1.16
N SER A 78 -10.03 0.77 0.13
CA SER A 78 -8.77 1.18 -0.51
C SER A 78 -7.86 1.93 0.45
N LYS A 79 -8.38 2.92 1.19
CA LYS A 79 -7.60 3.65 2.20
C LYS A 79 -7.11 2.76 3.33
N THR A 80 -7.89 1.77 3.72
CA THR A 80 -7.45 0.80 4.74
C THR A 80 -6.31 -0.06 4.21
N ALA A 81 -6.38 -0.52 2.95
CA ALA A 81 -5.28 -1.23 2.29
C ALA A 81 -4.01 -0.37 2.22
N ASP A 82 -4.14 0.88 1.79
CA ASP A 82 -3.00 1.80 1.62
C ASP A 82 -2.30 2.13 2.96
N ILE A 83 -3.06 2.24 4.07
CA ILE A 83 -2.51 2.66 5.37
C ILE A 83 -2.05 1.46 6.21
N ALA A 84 -2.85 0.40 6.26
CA ALA A 84 -2.65 -0.72 7.17
C ALA A 84 -2.26 -2.03 6.46
N GLY A 85 -2.49 -2.14 5.16
CA GLY A 85 -2.21 -3.36 4.39
C GLY A 85 -3.17 -4.51 4.65
N ASP A 86 -3.94 -4.48 5.72
CA ASP A 86 -4.90 -5.51 6.14
C ASP A 86 -6.14 -4.89 6.78
N GLY A 87 -7.16 -5.72 7.08
CA GLY A 87 -8.39 -5.28 7.72
C GLY A 87 -9.41 -4.62 6.78
N THR A 88 -9.23 -4.70 5.47
CA THR A 88 -10.10 -4.07 4.46
C THR A 88 -11.54 -4.55 4.54
N THR A 89 -11.76 -5.85 4.71
CA THR A 89 -13.10 -6.44 4.89
C THR A 89 -13.73 -5.99 6.20
N THR A 90 -12.97 -5.94 7.30
CA THR A 90 -13.44 -5.45 8.60
C THR A 90 -13.86 -3.99 8.51
N ALA A 91 -13.05 -3.12 7.89
CA ALA A 91 -13.36 -1.72 7.69
C ALA A 91 -14.64 -1.53 6.85
N THR A 92 -14.82 -2.32 5.79
CA THR A 92 -16.02 -2.32 4.95
C THR A 92 -17.28 -2.67 5.73
N VAL A 93 -17.23 -3.72 6.55
CA VAL A 93 -18.36 -4.16 7.39
C VAL A 93 -18.69 -3.12 8.46
N LEU A 94 -17.68 -2.51 9.08
CA LEU A 94 -17.86 -1.41 10.02
C LEU A 94 -18.50 -0.19 9.34
N ALA A 95 -18.04 0.19 8.18
CA ALA A 95 -18.60 1.30 7.41
C ALA A 95 -20.10 1.06 7.10
N GLN A 96 -20.45 -0.15 6.64
CA GLN A 96 -21.85 -0.54 6.41
C GLN A 96 -22.70 -0.39 7.67
N ALA A 97 -22.22 -0.92 8.79
CA ALA A 97 -22.95 -0.90 10.06
C ALA A 97 -23.17 0.56 10.56
N ILE A 98 -22.14 1.40 10.42
CA ILE A 98 -22.18 2.81 10.77
C ILE A 98 -23.23 3.55 9.93
N VAL A 99 -23.16 3.40 8.61
CA VAL A 99 -24.11 4.06 7.69
C VAL A 99 -25.52 3.58 7.96
N ALA A 100 -25.76 2.28 8.06
CA ALA A 100 -27.07 1.71 8.29
C ALA A 100 -27.72 2.21 9.60
N THR A 101 -26.94 2.28 10.69
CA THR A 101 -27.42 2.76 11.99
C THR A 101 -27.59 4.28 12.00
N GLY A 102 -26.65 5.01 11.40
CA GLY A 102 -26.71 6.46 11.27
C GLY A 102 -27.94 6.93 10.49
N LEU A 103 -28.22 6.31 9.35
CA LEU A 103 -29.39 6.64 8.55
C LEU A 103 -30.71 6.35 9.28
N LYS A 104 -30.79 5.28 10.08
CA LYS A 104 -31.97 5.01 10.94
C LYS A 104 -32.19 6.12 11.96
N ASN A 105 -31.14 6.61 12.61
CA ASN A 105 -31.25 7.71 13.57
C ASN A 105 -31.68 9.02 12.91
N VAL A 106 -31.13 9.31 11.72
CA VAL A 106 -31.55 10.49 10.93
C VAL A 106 -33.02 10.38 10.50
N ALA A 107 -33.46 9.20 10.08
CA ALA A 107 -34.87 8.96 9.73
C ALA A 107 -35.79 9.07 10.93
N ALA A 108 -35.29 8.76 12.14
CA ALA A 108 -36.01 8.98 13.42
C ALA A 108 -35.99 10.44 13.92
N GLY A 109 -35.42 11.37 13.13
CA GLY A 109 -35.42 12.81 13.46
C GLY A 109 -34.17 13.32 14.18
N ALA A 110 -33.12 12.50 14.34
CA ALA A 110 -31.86 12.97 14.90
C ALA A 110 -31.16 13.97 13.96
N ASN A 111 -30.61 15.05 14.56
CA ASN A 111 -29.86 16.04 13.80
C ASN A 111 -28.56 15.40 13.21
N PRO A 112 -28.35 15.40 11.88
CA PRO A 112 -27.17 14.80 11.27
C PRO A 112 -25.85 15.41 11.73
N MET A 113 -25.83 16.72 12.05
CA MET A 113 -24.61 17.39 12.49
C MET A 113 -24.22 17.01 13.92
N ASP A 114 -25.22 16.84 14.81
CA ASP A 114 -24.95 16.35 16.16
C ASP A 114 -24.56 14.90 16.17
N LEU A 115 -25.17 14.10 15.31
CA LEU A 115 -24.78 12.73 15.08
C LEU A 115 -23.30 12.66 14.60
N LYS A 116 -22.91 13.51 13.65
CA LYS A 116 -21.52 13.60 13.21
C LYS A 116 -20.56 13.96 14.35
N ARG A 117 -20.88 15.00 15.15
CA ARG A 117 -20.06 15.40 16.31
C ARG A 117 -19.90 14.28 17.33
N GLY A 118 -20.99 13.53 17.58
CA GLY A 118 -20.96 12.37 18.45
C GLY A 118 -20.01 11.29 17.97
N ILE A 119 -19.98 11.04 16.66
CA ILE A 119 -19.10 10.07 16.04
C ILE A 119 -17.65 10.50 16.10
N ASP A 120 -17.36 11.74 15.74
CA ASP A 120 -15.99 12.25 15.79
C ASP A 120 -15.44 12.11 17.22
N LYS A 121 -16.28 12.33 18.24
CA LYS A 121 -15.91 12.14 19.63
C LYS A 121 -15.71 10.66 20.00
N ALA A 122 -16.61 9.79 19.56
CA ALA A 122 -16.52 8.35 19.81
C ALA A 122 -15.29 7.74 19.12
N VAL A 123 -14.99 8.13 17.86
CA VAL A 123 -13.80 7.69 17.12
C VAL A 123 -12.53 8.02 17.90
N LYS A 124 -12.38 9.24 18.41
CA LYS A 124 -11.20 9.61 19.21
C LYS A 124 -11.03 8.72 20.43
N ALA A 125 -12.10 8.43 21.15
CA ALA A 125 -12.06 7.57 22.32
C ALA A 125 -11.70 6.13 21.97
N VAL A 126 -12.34 5.57 20.93
CA VAL A 126 -12.08 4.21 20.45
C VAL A 126 -10.64 4.05 19.95
N VAL A 127 -10.14 5.00 19.15
CA VAL A 127 -8.76 4.96 18.65
C VAL A 127 -7.75 5.00 19.81
N SER A 128 -7.99 5.87 20.82
CA SER A 128 -7.13 5.91 22.01
C SER A 128 -7.11 4.59 22.78
N GLU A 129 -8.25 3.91 22.87
CA GLU A 129 -8.32 2.62 23.55
C GLU A 129 -7.70 1.49 22.74
N LEU A 130 -7.89 1.48 21.42
CA LEU A 130 -7.23 0.52 20.52
C LEU A 130 -5.71 0.65 20.57
N GLN A 131 -5.17 1.86 20.69
CA GLN A 131 -3.72 2.08 20.85
C GLN A 131 -3.16 1.45 22.14
N LYS A 132 -3.93 1.45 23.24
CA LYS A 132 -3.50 0.80 24.49
C LYS A 132 -3.55 -0.72 24.40
N GLN A 133 -4.46 -1.25 23.59
CA GLN A 133 -4.63 -2.70 23.42
C GLN A 133 -3.73 -3.26 22.29
N SER A 134 -3.17 -2.41 21.47
CA SER A 134 -2.30 -2.86 20.38
C SER A 134 -1.00 -3.46 20.92
N ILE A 135 -0.62 -4.59 20.35
CA ILE A 135 0.63 -5.29 20.68
C ILE A 135 1.63 -5.02 19.56
N GLU A 136 2.75 -4.40 19.90
CA GLU A 136 3.84 -4.24 18.94
C GLU A 136 4.37 -5.60 18.50
N VAL A 137 4.52 -5.77 17.19
CA VAL A 137 5.13 -6.96 16.60
C VAL A 137 6.64 -6.93 16.83
N GLY A 138 7.27 -5.75 16.68
CA GLY A 138 8.72 -5.57 16.86
C GLY A 138 9.51 -6.49 15.92
N ASP A 139 10.65 -6.99 16.41
CA ASP A 139 11.52 -7.91 15.68
C ASP A 139 11.22 -9.38 16.00
N ASN A 140 10.04 -9.67 16.57
CA ASN A 140 9.66 -11.02 16.96
C ASN A 140 9.19 -11.81 15.73
N LEU A 141 10.02 -12.75 15.27
CA LEU A 141 9.77 -13.55 14.08
C LEU A 141 8.51 -14.41 14.20
N ASP A 142 8.20 -14.94 15.38
CA ASP A 142 6.98 -15.73 15.59
C ASP A 142 5.73 -14.90 15.37
N LYS A 143 5.73 -13.64 15.81
CA LYS A 143 4.61 -12.72 15.56
C LYS A 143 4.51 -12.33 14.09
N ILE A 144 5.65 -12.12 13.43
CA ILE A 144 5.71 -11.84 11.99
C ILE A 144 5.12 -13.02 11.22
N GLU A 145 5.52 -14.26 11.56
CA GLU A 145 4.98 -15.47 10.95
C GLU A 145 3.47 -15.60 11.16
N GLN A 146 2.98 -15.32 12.38
CA GLN A 146 1.55 -15.38 12.70
C GLN A 146 0.75 -14.36 11.87
N VAL A 147 1.22 -13.10 11.76
CA VAL A 147 0.57 -12.06 10.97
C VAL A 147 0.58 -12.43 9.50
N ALA A 148 1.71 -12.89 8.98
CA ALA A 148 1.86 -13.28 7.59
C ALA A 148 0.99 -14.50 7.25
N SER A 149 0.92 -15.51 8.16
CA SER A 149 0.05 -16.67 7.99
C SER A 149 -1.43 -16.29 7.92
N ILE A 150 -1.87 -15.35 8.78
CA ILE A 150 -3.25 -14.85 8.76
C ILE A 150 -3.55 -14.13 7.45
N SER A 151 -2.65 -13.26 6.99
CA SER A 151 -2.78 -12.55 5.72
C SER A 151 -2.79 -13.50 4.52
N ALA A 152 -2.10 -14.63 4.63
CA ALA A 152 -2.09 -15.72 3.64
C ALA A 152 -3.26 -16.73 3.82
N ASN A 153 -4.38 -16.32 4.40
CA ASN A 153 -5.55 -17.18 4.66
C ASN A 153 -5.27 -18.39 5.57
N ASN A 154 -4.48 -18.21 6.60
CA ASN A 154 -4.00 -19.24 7.55
C ASN A 154 -3.06 -20.28 6.92
N ASP A 155 -2.33 -19.90 5.90
CA ASP A 155 -1.26 -20.72 5.35
C ASP A 155 0.05 -20.47 6.12
N ASN A 156 0.39 -21.41 7.00
CA ASN A 156 1.59 -21.30 7.83
C ASN A 156 2.88 -21.47 7.01
N SER A 157 2.83 -22.14 5.86
CA SER A 157 4.00 -22.32 5.01
C SER A 157 4.42 -20.98 4.38
N ILE A 158 3.46 -20.20 3.94
CA ILE A 158 3.69 -18.82 3.45
C ILE A 158 4.13 -17.90 4.59
N GLY A 159 3.50 -18.04 5.76
CA GLY A 159 3.90 -17.28 6.94
C GLY A 159 5.36 -17.47 7.33
N ALA A 160 5.82 -18.72 7.35
CA ALA A 160 7.20 -19.06 7.64
C ALA A 160 8.19 -18.50 6.61
N LEU A 161 7.86 -18.57 5.31
CA LEU A 161 8.68 -17.99 4.24
C LEU A 161 8.82 -16.47 4.37
N ILE A 162 7.74 -15.77 4.75
CA ILE A 162 7.77 -14.32 4.97
C ILE A 162 8.60 -13.99 6.21
N ALA A 163 8.46 -14.76 7.29
CA ALA A 163 9.29 -14.59 8.49
C ALA A 163 10.78 -14.82 8.19
N GLU A 164 11.11 -15.83 7.39
CA GLU A 164 12.47 -16.07 6.91
C GLU A 164 13.00 -14.90 6.08
N ALA A 165 12.19 -14.38 5.16
CA ALA A 165 12.53 -13.21 4.36
C ALA A 165 12.81 -11.99 5.26
N MET A 166 11.93 -11.70 6.24
CA MET A 166 12.10 -10.62 7.19
C MET A 166 13.34 -10.79 8.07
N ALA A 167 13.66 -12.02 8.48
CA ALA A 167 14.89 -12.27 9.23
C ALA A 167 16.16 -11.89 8.45
N LYS A 168 16.14 -12.08 7.12
CA LYS A 168 17.26 -11.75 6.24
C LYS A 168 17.39 -10.25 5.98
N VAL A 169 16.27 -9.56 5.69
CA VAL A 169 16.29 -8.12 5.32
C VAL A 169 16.08 -7.19 6.51
N LYS A 170 15.79 -7.72 7.69
CA LYS A 170 15.49 -6.98 8.92
C LYS A 170 14.26 -6.08 8.79
N LYS A 171 14.02 -5.27 9.85
CA LYS A 171 12.81 -4.44 10.02
C LYS A 171 12.55 -3.41 8.90
N GLU A 172 13.60 -2.89 8.32
CA GLU A 172 13.52 -1.81 7.32
C GLU A 172 13.67 -2.35 5.88
N GLY A 173 13.87 -3.67 5.75
CA GLY A 173 13.96 -4.32 4.44
C GLY A 173 12.61 -4.43 3.76
N VAL A 174 12.63 -4.64 2.47
CA VAL A 174 11.44 -4.78 1.61
C VAL A 174 11.31 -6.23 1.16
N ILE A 175 10.09 -6.75 1.11
CA ILE A 175 9.80 -8.05 0.54
C ILE A 175 8.97 -7.83 -0.74
N THR A 176 9.44 -8.35 -1.87
CA THR A 176 8.70 -8.42 -3.13
C THR A 176 8.33 -9.86 -3.44
N VAL A 177 7.23 -10.05 -4.15
CA VAL A 177 6.76 -11.38 -4.56
C VAL A 177 6.79 -11.46 -6.07
N GLU A 178 7.48 -12.48 -6.59
CA GLU A 178 7.66 -12.75 -8.01
C GLU A 178 7.24 -14.17 -8.34
N GLU A 179 6.91 -14.43 -9.60
CA GLU A 179 6.68 -15.79 -10.09
C GLU A 179 8.01 -16.51 -10.30
N ALA A 180 8.15 -17.70 -9.73
CA ALA A 180 9.32 -18.54 -9.98
C ALA A 180 9.24 -19.16 -11.38
N LYS A 181 10.38 -19.34 -12.03
CA LYS A 181 10.49 -20.09 -13.28
C LYS A 181 10.34 -21.61 -13.09
N GLY A 182 10.30 -22.07 -11.84
CA GLY A 182 10.23 -23.47 -11.44
C GLY A 182 9.09 -23.79 -10.50
N THR A 183 9.08 -25.00 -9.98
CA THR A 183 8.03 -25.48 -9.07
C THR A 183 8.30 -25.17 -7.60
N GLU A 184 9.52 -24.76 -7.27
CA GLU A 184 9.94 -24.51 -5.88
C GLU A 184 9.78 -23.03 -5.51
N THR A 185 9.27 -22.79 -4.32
CA THR A 185 9.21 -21.46 -3.73
C THR A 185 10.50 -21.17 -2.98
N THR A 186 11.18 -20.09 -3.34
CA THR A 186 12.48 -19.70 -2.76
C THR A 186 12.49 -18.25 -2.31
N VAL A 187 13.33 -17.93 -1.33
CA VAL A 187 13.58 -16.57 -0.86
C VAL A 187 15.01 -16.18 -1.16
N GLU A 188 15.19 -15.19 -2.01
CA GLU A 188 16.48 -14.59 -2.31
C GLU A 188 16.58 -13.19 -1.76
N VAL A 189 17.74 -12.82 -1.26
CA VAL A 189 18.01 -11.43 -0.86
C VAL A 189 18.95 -10.81 -1.87
N VAL A 190 18.49 -9.71 -2.44
CA VAL A 190 19.23 -8.96 -3.45
C VAL A 190 19.49 -7.54 -2.98
N GLU A 191 20.50 -6.91 -3.55
CA GLU A 191 20.76 -5.51 -3.30
C GLU A 191 19.64 -4.65 -3.88
N GLY A 192 19.11 -3.74 -3.07
CA GLY A 192 17.98 -2.92 -3.50
C GLY A 192 17.52 -1.98 -2.41
N MET A 193 16.65 -1.06 -2.78
CA MET A 193 16.03 -0.14 -1.83
C MET A 193 14.64 0.28 -2.28
N GLN A 194 13.82 0.68 -1.32
CA GLN A 194 12.54 1.32 -1.58
C GLN A 194 12.55 2.75 -1.02
N TYR A 195 11.91 3.66 -1.72
CA TYR A 195 11.66 5.02 -1.23
C TYR A 195 10.23 5.48 -1.54
N ASP A 196 9.71 6.38 -0.72
CA ASP A 196 8.32 6.82 -0.68
C ASP A 196 8.04 7.88 -1.76
N ARG A 197 8.14 7.49 -3.02
CA ARG A 197 7.73 8.29 -4.19
C ARG A 197 7.24 7.35 -5.29
N GLY A 198 6.03 7.55 -5.74
CA GLY A 198 5.43 6.81 -6.84
C GLY A 198 5.56 7.51 -8.18
N TYR A 199 4.94 6.93 -9.20
CA TYR A 199 4.97 7.48 -10.56
C TYR A 199 4.31 8.87 -10.64
N LEU A 200 4.86 9.74 -11.49
CA LEU A 200 4.31 11.07 -11.75
C LEU A 200 3.01 11.07 -12.55
N SER A 201 2.74 10.00 -13.27
CA SER A 201 1.52 9.86 -14.06
C SER A 201 1.05 8.40 -14.08
N PRO A 202 -0.27 8.14 -13.87
CA PRO A 202 -0.84 6.80 -14.00
C PRO A 202 -0.65 6.17 -15.39
N TYR A 203 -0.38 6.98 -16.41
CA TYR A 203 -0.11 6.48 -17.75
C TYR A 203 1.22 5.74 -17.89
N PHE A 204 2.12 5.81 -16.90
CA PHE A 204 3.34 5.02 -16.85
C PHE A 204 3.09 3.56 -16.44
N VAL A 205 1.94 3.24 -15.88
CA VAL A 205 1.56 1.89 -15.46
C VAL A 205 1.72 0.90 -16.61
N THR A 206 2.37 -0.22 -16.33
CA THR A 206 2.53 -1.35 -17.26
C THR A 206 1.65 -2.52 -16.87
N ASN A 207 1.42 -2.71 -15.56
CA ASN A 207 0.54 -3.72 -15.01
C ASN A 207 -0.73 -3.05 -14.45
N ALA A 208 -1.79 -3.05 -15.24
CA ALA A 208 -3.05 -2.40 -14.86
C ALA A 208 -3.76 -3.08 -13.67
N GLU A 209 -3.51 -4.37 -13.42
CA GLU A 209 -4.13 -5.10 -12.31
C GLU A 209 -3.58 -4.67 -10.97
N LYS A 210 -2.27 -4.48 -10.89
CA LYS A 210 -1.57 -4.02 -9.70
C LYS A 210 -1.49 -2.49 -9.63
N MET A 211 -1.79 -1.78 -10.72
CA MET A 211 -1.56 -0.34 -10.88
C MET A 211 -0.08 0.03 -10.67
N GLU A 212 0.82 -0.79 -11.19
CA GLU A 212 2.26 -0.66 -11.06
C GLU A 212 2.93 -0.47 -12.42
N ALA A 213 4.01 0.28 -12.44
CA ALA A 213 4.94 0.33 -13.57
C ALA A 213 6.11 -0.60 -13.24
N GLU A 214 6.14 -1.76 -13.87
CA GLU A 214 7.20 -2.75 -13.76
C GLU A 214 8.13 -2.61 -14.96
N LEU A 215 9.42 -2.36 -14.72
CA LEU A 215 10.44 -2.14 -15.75
C LEU A 215 11.64 -3.05 -15.48
N GLU A 216 11.88 -4.02 -16.38
CA GLU A 216 12.97 -4.99 -16.27
C GLU A 216 14.23 -4.50 -17.00
N ASN A 217 15.39 -4.76 -16.43
CA ASN A 217 16.70 -4.33 -16.95
C ASN A 217 16.75 -2.84 -17.27
N ALA A 218 16.23 -2.03 -16.34
CA ALA A 218 16.03 -0.61 -16.54
C ALA A 218 17.33 0.19 -16.40
N TYR A 219 17.46 1.22 -17.25
CA TYR A 219 18.36 2.33 -17.01
C TYR A 219 17.73 3.33 -16.04
N ILE A 220 18.52 4.00 -15.22
CA ILE A 220 18.07 4.93 -14.21
C ILE A 220 18.82 6.26 -14.41
N LEU A 221 18.11 7.28 -14.90
CA LEU A 221 18.62 8.65 -14.96
C LEU A 221 18.33 9.34 -13.64
N ILE A 222 19.37 9.83 -12.99
CA ILE A 222 19.29 10.52 -11.69
C ILE A 222 19.70 11.98 -11.89
N TYR A 223 18.74 12.90 -11.68
CA TYR A 223 18.95 14.33 -11.88
C TYR A 223 18.52 15.13 -10.65
N ASP A 224 19.33 16.12 -10.26
CA ASP A 224 19.12 16.87 -9.02
C ASP A 224 18.11 18.03 -9.13
N LYS A 225 17.75 18.43 -10.34
CA LYS A 225 16.84 19.53 -10.63
C LYS A 225 15.55 19.06 -11.31
N LYS A 226 14.68 20.01 -11.58
CA LYS A 226 13.44 19.81 -12.31
C LYS A 226 13.68 19.72 -13.81
N ILE A 227 12.91 18.86 -14.49
CA ILE A 227 12.91 18.69 -15.94
C ILE A 227 11.57 19.21 -16.48
N SER A 228 11.59 20.32 -17.19
CA SER A 228 10.39 20.92 -17.80
C SER A 228 10.46 20.94 -19.33
N ASN A 229 11.67 20.94 -19.90
CA ASN A 229 11.92 21.02 -21.32
C ASN A 229 12.38 19.67 -21.87
N MET A 230 11.71 19.19 -22.93
CA MET A 230 12.04 17.92 -23.56
C MET A 230 13.42 17.91 -24.23
N LYS A 231 13.90 19.05 -24.69
CA LYS A 231 15.20 19.16 -25.39
C LYS A 231 16.37 18.72 -24.52
N ASP A 232 16.28 18.96 -23.19
CA ASP A 232 17.37 18.69 -22.27
C ASP A 232 17.62 17.20 -22.07
N ILE A 233 16.57 16.38 -22.24
CA ILE A 233 16.62 14.90 -22.06
C ILE A 233 16.61 14.13 -23.38
N LEU A 234 16.37 14.80 -24.51
CA LEU A 234 16.25 14.15 -25.80
C LEU A 234 17.49 13.30 -26.17
N PRO A 235 18.74 13.80 -26.00
CA PRO A 235 19.93 13.04 -26.37
C PRO A 235 20.05 11.71 -25.62
N ILE A 236 19.71 11.68 -24.34
CA ILE A 236 19.80 10.45 -23.54
C ILE A 236 18.65 9.48 -23.87
N LEU A 237 17.47 10.00 -24.20
CA LEU A 237 16.33 9.17 -24.62
C LEU A 237 16.60 8.51 -25.97
N GLU A 238 17.22 9.19 -26.92
CA GLU A 238 17.61 8.63 -28.20
C GLU A 238 18.62 7.49 -28.00
N GLN A 239 19.64 7.71 -27.18
CA GLN A 239 20.64 6.68 -26.87
C GLN A 239 20.00 5.46 -26.20
N THR A 240 19.11 5.65 -25.22
CA THR A 240 18.46 4.52 -24.52
C THR A 240 17.48 3.79 -25.43
N THR A 241 16.76 4.49 -26.30
CA THR A 241 15.84 3.86 -27.26
C THR A 241 16.59 2.92 -28.23
N GLN A 242 17.79 3.27 -28.64
CA GLN A 242 18.62 2.41 -29.51
C GLN A 242 18.99 1.10 -28.84
N THR A 243 19.07 1.05 -27.50
CA THR A 243 19.34 -0.19 -26.75
C THR A 243 18.10 -1.06 -26.57
N GLY A 244 16.89 -0.53 -26.76
CA GLY A 244 15.61 -1.21 -26.52
C GLY A 244 15.27 -1.44 -25.04
N ARG A 245 16.13 -1.00 -24.11
CA ARG A 245 15.93 -1.12 -22.67
C ARG A 245 15.05 0.01 -22.13
N PRO A 246 14.23 -0.24 -21.08
CA PRO A 246 13.45 0.79 -20.43
C PRO A 246 14.34 1.77 -19.67
N ILE A 247 13.82 3.00 -19.49
CA ILE A 247 14.48 4.02 -18.69
C ILE A 247 13.53 4.57 -17.63
N ILE A 248 14.08 4.85 -16.45
CA ILE A 248 13.40 5.55 -15.37
C ILE A 248 14.10 6.88 -15.13
N ILE A 249 13.32 7.93 -15.03
CA ILE A 249 13.81 9.26 -14.69
C ILE A 249 13.48 9.56 -13.24
N ILE A 250 14.52 9.78 -12.43
CA ILE A 250 14.42 10.24 -11.05
C ILE A 250 14.92 11.67 -11.02
N ALA A 251 14.02 12.63 -10.86
CA ALA A 251 14.35 14.05 -10.85
C ALA A 251 13.62 14.78 -9.72
N GLU A 252 14.03 16.00 -9.39
CA GLU A 252 13.28 16.82 -8.42
C GLU A 252 11.79 16.90 -8.77
N ASP A 253 11.50 17.14 -10.03
CA ASP A 253 10.19 17.04 -10.65
C ASP A 253 10.33 16.84 -12.17
N VAL A 254 9.32 16.27 -12.80
CA VAL A 254 9.20 16.26 -14.26
C VAL A 254 7.82 16.80 -14.60
N ASP A 255 7.72 17.92 -15.29
CA ASP A 255 6.44 18.55 -15.57
C ASP A 255 6.36 19.17 -16.98
N GLY A 256 5.29 19.91 -17.22
CA GLY A 256 5.07 20.67 -18.43
C GLY A 256 5.15 19.84 -19.70
N GLU A 257 5.90 20.37 -20.68
CA GLU A 257 6.10 19.73 -21.98
C GLU A 257 6.84 18.40 -21.87
N ALA A 258 7.82 18.30 -20.97
CA ALA A 258 8.60 17.09 -20.80
C ALA A 258 7.70 15.93 -20.37
N LEU A 259 6.93 16.08 -19.30
CA LEU A 259 6.03 15.03 -18.81
C LEU A 259 4.99 14.63 -19.86
N ALA A 260 4.36 15.60 -20.52
CA ALA A 260 3.36 15.33 -21.54
C ALA A 260 3.95 14.51 -22.70
N THR A 261 5.14 14.87 -23.18
CA THR A 261 5.81 14.19 -24.27
C THR A 261 6.23 12.75 -23.87
N LEU A 262 6.75 12.55 -22.66
CA LEU A 262 7.08 11.22 -22.15
C LEU A 262 5.84 10.32 -22.08
N VAL A 263 4.73 10.82 -21.54
CA VAL A 263 3.46 10.09 -21.47
C VAL A 263 2.94 9.71 -22.86
N VAL A 264 2.94 10.65 -23.82
CA VAL A 264 2.49 10.39 -25.20
C VAL A 264 3.34 9.30 -25.86
N ASN A 265 4.67 9.36 -25.73
CA ASN A 265 5.57 8.39 -26.33
C ASN A 265 5.46 7.01 -25.63
N LYS A 266 5.19 6.97 -24.33
CA LYS A 266 4.88 5.73 -23.59
C LYS A 266 3.59 5.09 -24.11
N ILE A 267 2.51 5.88 -24.28
CA ILE A 267 1.22 5.37 -24.78
C ILE A 267 1.35 4.86 -26.22
N ARG A 268 2.15 5.54 -27.05
CA ARG A 268 2.45 5.10 -28.43
C ARG A 268 3.33 3.84 -28.50
N GLY A 269 3.91 3.41 -27.38
CA GLY A 269 4.83 2.30 -27.34
C GLY A 269 6.23 2.59 -27.90
N SER A 270 6.52 3.86 -28.23
CA SER A 270 7.83 4.29 -28.75
C SER A 270 8.92 4.29 -27.67
N LEU A 271 8.53 4.52 -26.41
CA LEU A 271 9.42 4.54 -25.26
C LEU A 271 8.88 3.64 -24.15
N LYS A 272 9.75 2.84 -23.56
CA LYS A 272 9.50 2.13 -22.32
C LYS A 272 10.06 2.99 -21.18
N ILE A 273 9.21 3.83 -20.58
CA ILE A 273 9.66 4.86 -19.65
C ILE A 273 8.71 5.02 -18.46
N ALA A 274 9.28 5.39 -17.32
CA ALA A 274 8.57 5.95 -16.19
C ALA A 274 9.34 7.13 -15.60
N ALA A 275 8.62 8.04 -14.94
CA ALA A 275 9.22 9.17 -14.25
C ALA A 275 8.67 9.25 -12.81
N VAL A 276 9.57 9.51 -11.88
CA VAL A 276 9.28 9.60 -10.44
C VAL A 276 9.97 10.83 -9.85
N LYS A 277 9.42 11.35 -8.75
CA LYS A 277 10.07 12.42 -8.01
C LYS A 277 11.21 11.88 -7.16
N ALA A 278 12.28 12.65 -7.06
CA ALA A 278 13.37 12.37 -6.15
C ALA A 278 12.86 12.35 -4.69
N PRO A 279 13.32 11.39 -3.86
CA PRO A 279 12.96 11.33 -2.46
C PRO A 279 13.59 12.45 -1.64
N GLY A 280 12.88 12.94 -0.62
CA GLY A 280 13.37 13.99 0.27
C GLY A 280 13.33 15.41 -0.31
N PHE A 281 13.90 16.37 0.43
CA PHE A 281 13.99 17.78 0.09
C PHE A 281 15.36 18.34 0.48
N GLY A 282 15.85 19.38 -0.23
CA GLY A 282 17.10 20.06 0.06
C GLY A 282 18.32 19.11 0.08
N ASP A 283 19.19 19.25 1.06
CA ASP A 283 20.42 18.43 1.19
C ASP A 283 20.11 16.94 1.39
N ARG A 284 18.98 16.62 2.03
CA ARG A 284 18.53 15.24 2.18
C ARG A 284 18.21 14.60 0.83
N ARG A 285 17.59 15.34 -0.08
CA ARG A 285 17.32 14.87 -1.45
C ARG A 285 18.64 14.55 -2.16
N LYS A 286 19.62 15.46 -2.09
CA LYS A 286 20.94 15.23 -2.69
C LYS A 286 21.59 13.94 -2.17
N ALA A 287 21.55 13.76 -0.86
CA ALA A 287 22.11 12.57 -0.22
C ALA A 287 21.38 11.27 -0.61
N MET A 288 20.06 11.30 -0.76
CA MET A 288 19.29 10.13 -1.20
C MET A 288 19.50 9.82 -2.70
N LEU A 289 19.65 10.85 -3.55
CA LEU A 289 20.02 10.65 -4.96
C LEU A 289 21.41 10.00 -5.09
N GLU A 290 22.37 10.38 -4.22
CA GLU A 290 23.66 9.71 -4.16
C GLU A 290 23.57 8.25 -3.73
N ASP A 291 22.72 7.95 -2.75
CA ASP A 291 22.51 6.58 -2.28
C ASP A 291 21.93 5.71 -3.41
N ILE A 292 20.98 6.26 -4.20
CA ILE A 292 20.42 5.57 -5.37
C ILE A 292 21.49 5.40 -6.45
N ALA A 293 22.33 6.41 -6.70
CA ALA A 293 23.40 6.35 -7.68
C ALA A 293 24.42 5.25 -7.33
N ILE A 294 24.86 5.21 -6.07
CA ILE A 294 25.80 4.18 -5.59
C ILE A 294 25.18 2.78 -5.70
N LEU A 295 23.92 2.62 -5.30
CA LEU A 295 23.20 1.34 -5.39
C LEU A 295 23.07 0.83 -6.83
N THR A 296 22.88 1.73 -7.79
CA THR A 296 22.59 1.38 -9.17
C THR A 296 23.81 1.47 -10.09
N GLY A 297 24.96 1.90 -9.57
CA GLY A 297 26.19 2.12 -10.33
C GLY A 297 26.12 3.31 -11.29
N GLY A 298 25.22 4.25 -11.04
CA GLY A 298 25.05 5.46 -11.84
C GLY A 298 25.74 6.69 -11.27
N THR A 299 25.54 7.81 -11.93
CA THR A 299 26.05 9.12 -11.51
C THR A 299 24.89 10.10 -11.37
N VAL A 300 24.88 10.88 -10.28
CA VAL A 300 23.93 11.99 -10.16
C VAL A 300 24.34 13.09 -11.13
N VAL A 301 23.50 13.33 -12.12
CA VAL A 301 23.68 14.45 -13.05
C VAL A 301 23.33 15.75 -12.33
N SER A 302 24.30 16.61 -12.11
CA SER A 302 24.17 17.87 -11.38
C SER A 302 25.10 18.91 -11.97
N GLU A 303 24.60 20.10 -12.18
CA GLU A 303 25.41 21.23 -12.64
C GLU A 303 26.46 21.62 -11.57
N GLU A 304 26.17 21.44 -10.30
CA GLU A 304 27.14 21.67 -9.21
C GLU A 304 28.36 20.75 -9.34
N ARG A 305 28.20 19.58 -9.97
CA ARG A 305 29.27 18.63 -10.25
C ARG A 305 29.86 18.79 -11.66
N GLY A 306 29.41 19.79 -12.41
CA GLY A 306 29.89 20.06 -13.77
C GLY A 306 29.16 19.23 -14.85
N PHE A 307 28.13 18.46 -14.52
CA PHE A 307 27.38 17.66 -15.46
C PHE A 307 26.08 18.37 -15.87
N LYS A 308 25.91 18.62 -17.16
CA LYS A 308 24.67 19.12 -17.74
C LYS A 308 23.82 17.96 -18.27
N LEU A 309 22.50 18.06 -18.12
CA LEU A 309 21.58 17.03 -18.56
C LEU A 309 21.66 16.76 -20.07
N GLU A 310 21.88 17.82 -20.86
CA GLU A 310 22.06 17.73 -22.33
C GLU A 310 23.25 16.86 -22.75
N ASN A 311 24.25 16.74 -21.89
CA ASN A 311 25.48 15.97 -22.12
C ASN A 311 25.49 14.61 -21.41
N ALA A 312 24.34 14.18 -20.88
CA ALA A 312 24.25 12.87 -20.22
C ALA A 312 24.47 11.74 -21.23
N THR A 313 25.24 10.74 -20.82
CA THR A 313 25.52 9.53 -21.61
C THR A 313 25.00 8.28 -20.92
N ILE A 314 24.86 7.17 -21.65
CA ILE A 314 24.42 5.91 -21.10
C ILE A 314 25.31 5.43 -19.94
N GLU A 315 26.59 5.73 -19.97
CA GLU A 315 27.57 5.34 -18.96
C GLU A 315 27.30 6.03 -17.59
N MET A 316 26.63 7.17 -17.61
CA MET A 316 26.23 7.90 -16.39
C MET A 316 24.94 7.34 -15.78
N LEU A 317 24.19 6.52 -16.52
CA LEU A 317 22.93 5.96 -16.05
C LEU A 317 23.18 4.81 -15.08
N GLY A 318 22.44 4.82 -13.97
CA GLY A 318 22.33 3.65 -13.11
C GLY A 318 21.60 2.50 -13.81
N GLN A 319 21.75 1.30 -13.29
CA GLN A 319 21.10 0.09 -13.82
C GLN A 319 20.54 -0.76 -12.68
N ALA A 320 19.41 -1.40 -12.93
CA ALA A 320 18.82 -2.38 -12.02
C ALA A 320 18.15 -3.51 -12.83
N ASP A 321 18.08 -4.71 -12.26
CA ASP A 321 17.40 -5.83 -12.92
C ASP A 321 15.91 -5.59 -13.04
N LYS A 322 15.31 -5.00 -11.98
CA LYS A 322 13.90 -4.63 -12.01
C LYS A 322 13.66 -3.35 -11.20
N VAL A 323 12.75 -2.53 -11.67
CA VAL A 323 12.21 -1.42 -10.87
C VAL A 323 10.68 -1.50 -10.90
N VAL A 324 10.08 -1.45 -9.73
CA VAL A 324 8.63 -1.47 -9.53
C VAL A 324 8.21 -0.13 -8.94
N ILE A 325 7.29 0.54 -9.60
CA ILE A 325 6.79 1.84 -9.18
C ILE A 325 5.28 1.73 -9.01
N ASP A 326 4.81 1.89 -7.79
CA ASP A 326 3.40 2.04 -7.48
C ASP A 326 3.00 3.53 -7.38
N LYS A 327 1.82 3.81 -6.88
CA LYS A 327 1.32 5.18 -6.69
C LYS A 327 2.14 5.98 -5.67
N ASP A 328 2.69 5.32 -4.66
CA ASP A 328 3.28 5.95 -3.49
C ASP A 328 4.77 5.62 -3.32
N ASN A 329 5.25 4.52 -3.90
CA ASN A 329 6.59 4.01 -3.69
C ASN A 329 7.31 3.66 -5.00
N THR A 330 8.64 3.66 -4.94
CA THR A 330 9.52 3.11 -5.96
C THR A 330 10.48 2.12 -5.32
N THR A 331 10.50 0.88 -5.82
CA THR A 331 11.38 -0.19 -5.38
C THR A 331 12.38 -0.52 -6.47
N VAL A 332 13.66 -0.37 -6.16
CA VAL A 332 14.78 -0.79 -7.02
C VAL A 332 15.24 -2.16 -6.54
N VAL A 333 15.22 -3.15 -7.41
CA VAL A 333 15.59 -4.53 -7.12
C VAL A 333 16.86 -4.89 -7.88
N ASN A 334 17.85 -5.39 -7.17
CA ASN A 334 19.14 -5.80 -7.70
C ASN A 334 19.83 -4.71 -8.54
N GLY A 335 20.13 -3.59 -7.87
CA GLY A 335 20.94 -2.51 -8.44
C GLY A 335 22.34 -3.02 -8.83
N LYS A 336 22.90 -2.47 -9.90
CA LYS A 336 24.20 -2.90 -10.45
C LYS A 336 25.39 -2.09 -9.88
N GLY A 337 25.20 -1.45 -8.72
CA GLY A 337 26.28 -0.78 -8.02
C GLY A 337 27.33 -1.74 -7.48
N GLU A 338 28.53 -1.24 -7.27
CA GLU A 338 29.63 -2.00 -6.67
C GLU A 338 29.39 -2.20 -5.17
N LYS A 339 29.52 -3.42 -4.67
CA LYS A 339 29.33 -3.75 -3.24
C LYS A 339 30.21 -2.93 -2.32
N GLU A 340 31.48 -2.77 -2.71
CA GLU A 340 32.43 -1.95 -1.95
C GLU A 340 31.97 -0.49 -1.81
N GLY A 341 31.40 0.07 -2.90
CA GLY A 341 30.82 1.43 -2.88
C GLY A 341 29.64 1.55 -1.92
N ILE A 342 28.77 0.54 -1.90
CA ILE A 342 27.60 0.47 -1.01
C ILE A 342 28.07 0.34 0.45
N GLU A 343 29.04 -0.52 0.75
CA GLU A 343 29.59 -0.68 2.11
C GLU A 343 30.28 0.60 2.61
N LEU A 344 31.06 1.27 1.75
CA LEU A 344 31.66 2.56 2.07
C LEU A 344 30.58 3.60 2.41
N ARG A 345 29.48 3.63 1.64
CA ARG A 345 28.38 4.57 1.91
C ARG A 345 27.67 4.25 3.21
N VAL A 346 27.42 2.98 3.50
CA VAL A 346 26.85 2.51 4.77
C VAL A 346 27.73 2.98 5.95
N ASN A 347 29.05 2.85 5.86
CA ASN A 347 29.98 3.27 6.89
C ASN A 347 30.01 4.81 7.06
N GLN A 348 29.91 5.57 5.97
CA GLN A 348 29.76 7.03 6.02
C GLN A 348 28.49 7.46 6.77
N ILE A 349 27.36 6.82 6.49
CA ILE A 349 26.09 7.12 7.17
C ILE A 349 26.20 6.79 8.68
N LYS A 350 26.81 5.67 9.03
CA LYS A 350 27.07 5.30 10.44
C LYS A 350 27.91 6.35 11.16
N ALA A 351 29.00 6.81 10.54
CA ALA A 351 29.82 7.86 11.10
C ALA A 351 29.07 9.20 11.28
N GLN A 352 28.18 9.55 10.33
CA GLN A 352 27.30 10.71 10.46
C GLN A 352 26.31 10.57 11.62
N MET A 353 25.79 9.35 11.88
CA MET A 353 24.91 9.09 13.01
C MET A 353 25.60 9.27 14.37
N GLU A 354 26.89 8.94 14.46
CA GLU A 354 27.68 9.11 15.68
C GLU A 354 28.01 10.59 15.97
N THR A 355 28.17 11.40 14.92
CA THR A 355 28.55 12.80 15.04
C THR A 355 27.36 13.75 15.18
N THR A 356 26.14 13.34 14.76
CA THR A 356 24.97 14.22 14.87
C THR A 356 24.46 14.36 16.30
N THR A 357 24.13 15.59 16.70
CA THR A 357 23.54 15.92 17.99
C THR A 357 22.01 15.99 17.95
N SER A 358 21.42 15.99 16.76
CA SER A 358 19.97 16.06 16.53
C SER A 358 19.36 14.66 16.53
N ASP A 359 18.43 14.38 17.44
CA ASP A 359 17.70 13.10 17.47
C ASP A 359 16.90 12.87 16.20
N TYR A 360 16.33 13.95 15.63
CA TYR A 360 15.61 13.89 14.37
C TYR A 360 16.52 13.50 13.19
N ASP A 361 17.71 14.10 13.10
CA ASP A 361 18.66 13.77 12.03
C ASP A 361 19.21 12.35 12.22
N ARG A 362 19.43 11.93 13.46
CA ARG A 362 19.84 10.56 13.78
C ARG A 362 18.78 9.55 13.33
N GLU A 363 17.49 9.81 13.60
CA GLU A 363 16.39 8.96 13.16
C GLU A 363 16.35 8.87 11.61
N LYS A 364 16.57 9.98 10.92
CA LYS A 364 16.56 10.00 9.45
C LYS A 364 17.79 9.36 8.81
N LEU A 365 18.93 9.47 9.43
CA LEU A 365 20.13 8.73 9.00
C LEU A 365 19.97 7.24 9.25
N GLN A 366 19.34 6.85 10.36
CA GLN A 366 19.02 5.44 10.63
C GLN A 366 18.05 4.86 9.60
N GLU A 367 17.01 5.61 9.22
CA GLU A 367 16.08 5.22 8.16
C GLU A 367 16.81 5.02 6.82
N ARG A 368 17.70 5.94 6.47
CA ARG A 368 18.54 5.87 5.25
C ARG A 368 19.47 4.66 5.25
N LEU A 369 20.16 4.47 6.39
CA LEU A 369 21.05 3.32 6.58
C LEU A 369 20.31 2.00 6.40
N ALA A 370 19.14 1.89 7.00
CA ALA A 370 18.32 0.69 6.92
C ALA A 370 17.84 0.40 5.49
N LYS A 371 17.43 1.43 4.75
CA LYS A 371 17.03 1.30 3.34
C LYS A 371 18.17 0.85 2.44
N LEU A 372 19.40 1.33 2.68
CA LEU A 372 20.57 0.99 1.87
C LEU A 372 21.16 -0.37 2.25
N ALA A 373 21.20 -0.69 3.54
CA ALA A 373 21.83 -1.92 4.07
C ALA A 373 20.87 -3.10 4.19
N GLY A 374 19.55 -2.86 4.16
CA GLY A 374 18.53 -3.89 4.36
C GLY A 374 18.34 -4.80 3.14
N GLY A 375 18.59 -4.30 1.95
CA GLY A 375 18.33 -5.02 0.72
C GLY A 375 16.83 -5.24 0.43
N VAL A 376 16.55 -6.03 -0.60
CA VAL A 376 15.20 -6.47 -0.97
C VAL A 376 15.17 -7.99 -0.93
N ALA A 377 14.24 -8.59 -0.16
CA ALA A 377 13.97 -10.02 -0.25
C ALA A 377 12.98 -10.25 -1.38
N VAL A 378 13.34 -11.08 -2.33
CA VAL A 378 12.47 -11.52 -3.41
C VAL A 378 11.96 -12.91 -3.09
N LEU A 379 10.66 -13.02 -2.88
CA LEU A 379 9.97 -14.29 -2.70
C LEU A 379 9.50 -14.80 -4.07
N TYR A 380 10.20 -15.77 -4.62
CA TYR A 380 9.80 -16.44 -5.84
C TYR A 380 8.81 -17.54 -5.52
N VAL A 381 7.58 -17.41 -6.01
CA VAL A 381 6.52 -18.40 -5.77
C VAL A 381 6.46 -19.39 -6.91
N GLY A 382 6.80 -20.65 -6.61
CA GLY A 382 6.75 -21.75 -7.56
C GLY A 382 5.35 -22.33 -7.75
N ALA A 383 5.06 -22.83 -8.96
CA ALA A 383 3.82 -23.53 -9.26
C ALA A 383 4.06 -24.71 -10.20
N ALA A 384 3.29 -25.78 -10.00
CA ALA A 384 3.39 -26.99 -10.83
C ALA A 384 2.87 -26.82 -12.27
N SER A 385 2.06 -25.77 -12.53
CA SER A 385 1.61 -25.36 -13.87
C SER A 385 1.09 -23.93 -13.84
N GLU A 386 1.08 -23.24 -14.98
CA GLU A 386 0.53 -21.88 -15.14
C GLU A 386 -0.94 -21.74 -14.69
N ILE A 387 -1.67 -22.85 -14.57
CA ILE A 387 -3.10 -22.89 -14.19
C ILE A 387 -3.27 -22.91 -12.66
N THR A 388 -2.24 -23.23 -11.90
CA THR A 388 -2.36 -23.50 -10.44
C THR A 388 -1.90 -22.36 -9.54
N VAL A 389 -1.40 -21.27 -10.07
CA VAL A 389 -1.19 -20.06 -9.29
C VAL A 389 -2.49 -19.27 -9.24
N PRO A 390 -3.33 -19.42 -8.19
CA PRO A 390 -4.18 -18.29 -7.89
C PRO A 390 -3.22 -17.11 -7.69
N PRO A 391 -3.53 -15.90 -8.17
CA PRO A 391 -2.72 -14.75 -7.84
C PRO A 391 -2.70 -14.70 -6.31
N VAL A 392 -1.63 -15.20 -5.71
CA VAL A 392 -1.34 -14.99 -4.30
C VAL A 392 -0.97 -13.53 -4.24
N ARG A 393 -1.98 -12.68 -4.26
CA ARG A 393 -1.87 -11.34 -3.75
C ARG A 393 -1.70 -11.51 -2.25
N ILE A 394 -0.49 -11.84 -1.86
CA ILE A 394 -0.03 -11.42 -0.56
C ILE A 394 0.03 -9.91 -0.74
N ALA A 395 -1.00 -9.22 -0.25
CA ALA A 395 -0.92 -7.80 0.00
C ALA A 395 0.09 -7.61 1.14
N ILE A 396 1.34 -7.93 0.84
CA ILE A 396 2.46 -7.42 1.59
C ILE A 396 2.55 -5.98 1.09
N SER A 397 1.64 -5.16 1.60
CA SER A 397 1.93 -3.74 1.64
C SER A 397 3.29 -3.67 2.31
N SER A 398 4.24 -3.01 1.69
CA SER A 398 5.50 -2.59 2.28
C SER A 398 5.32 -1.87 3.63
N ASN A 399 4.09 -1.68 4.05
CA ASN A 399 3.58 -1.14 5.29
C ASN A 399 3.18 -2.19 6.33
N ILE A 400 3.31 -3.52 6.07
CA ILE A 400 3.60 -4.48 7.16
C ILE A 400 5.00 -4.16 7.71
N ALA A 401 5.75 -3.31 7.04
CA ALA A 401 6.77 -2.56 7.71
C ALA A 401 6.16 -2.06 9.00
N LEU A 402 6.57 -2.68 10.05
CA LEU A 402 6.55 -2.37 11.46
C LEU A 402 6.63 -0.85 11.70
N ARG A 403 5.75 -0.09 11.04
CA ARG A 403 5.61 1.33 11.30
C ARG A 403 5.06 1.42 12.71
N ARG A 404 5.79 2.11 13.56
CA ARG A 404 5.23 2.77 14.75
C ARG A 404 3.81 3.18 14.41
N SER A 405 2.89 2.81 15.29
CA SER A 405 1.45 3.11 15.17
C SER A 405 1.23 4.40 14.38
N PRO A 406 0.40 4.40 13.34
CA PRO A 406 0.20 5.57 12.50
C PRO A 406 -0.04 6.76 13.41
N LYS A 407 0.61 7.89 13.11
CA LYS A 407 0.42 9.14 13.87
C LYS A 407 -1.09 9.31 14.08
N PRO A 408 -1.56 9.60 15.28
CA PRO A 408 -3.00 9.62 15.61
C PRO A 408 -3.90 10.37 14.63
N GLY A 409 -3.33 11.27 13.83
CA GLY A 409 -4.02 12.02 12.78
C GLY A 409 -4.28 11.27 11.47
N ALA A 410 -3.53 10.22 11.14
CA ALA A 410 -3.68 9.54 9.84
C ALA A 410 -4.85 8.55 9.85
N LEU A 411 -5.06 7.81 10.95
CA LEU A 411 -6.22 6.91 11.10
C LEU A 411 -7.54 7.69 11.21
N THR A 412 -7.52 8.90 11.80
CA THR A 412 -8.72 9.73 12.00
C THR A 412 -9.23 10.35 10.72
N ALA A 413 -8.37 10.66 9.75
CA ALA A 413 -8.79 11.36 8.53
C ALA A 413 -9.35 10.44 7.44
N ALA A 414 -8.92 9.18 7.40
CA ALA A 414 -9.26 8.29 6.29
C ALA A 414 -10.44 7.36 6.58
N THR A 415 -10.58 6.85 7.81
CA THR A 415 -11.50 5.74 8.09
C THR A 415 -12.80 6.17 8.76
N PHE A 416 -12.88 7.38 9.34
CA PHE A 416 -13.95 7.71 10.29
C PHE A 416 -14.63 9.06 10.06
N ARG A 417 -15.03 9.35 8.85
CA ARG A 417 -16.01 10.43 8.62
C ARG A 417 -17.47 9.94 8.72
N LEU A 418 -17.75 8.97 9.57
CA LEU A 418 -19.05 8.33 9.64
C LEU A 418 -19.60 8.20 11.06
N PRO A 419 -20.91 8.15 11.20
CA PRO A 419 -21.70 8.36 12.42
C PRO A 419 -21.66 7.25 13.46
N ARG A 420 -22.00 7.56 14.71
CA ARG A 420 -22.00 6.78 15.95
C ARG A 420 -22.73 5.45 15.84
N ILE A 421 -22.15 4.36 16.31
CA ILE A 421 -22.76 3.04 16.32
C ILE A 421 -22.91 2.51 17.72
N LEU A 422 -23.94 1.76 17.83
CA LEU A 422 -24.37 1.03 19.00
C LEU A 422 -24.88 -0.35 18.62
N PHE A 423 -24.38 -1.40 19.23
CA PHE A 423 -24.83 -2.77 19.01
C PHE A 423 -25.30 -3.41 20.30
N THR A 424 -26.32 -4.24 20.19
CA THR A 424 -26.76 -5.10 21.28
C THR A 424 -26.91 -6.52 20.77
N THR A 425 -26.44 -7.46 21.53
CA THR A 425 -26.81 -8.85 21.34
C THR A 425 -26.94 -9.61 22.65
N LYS A 426 -27.89 -10.50 22.69
CA LYS A 426 -28.24 -11.33 23.85
C LYS A 426 -27.40 -12.58 23.85
N VAL A 427 -26.78 -12.90 24.99
CA VAL A 427 -26.09 -14.17 25.16
C VAL A 427 -27.13 -15.26 25.31
N ALA A 428 -27.15 -16.19 24.37
CA ALA A 428 -27.75 -17.50 24.59
C ALA A 428 -26.62 -18.45 24.96
N ASN A 429 -26.83 -19.27 25.99
CA ASN A 429 -25.89 -20.29 26.44
C ASN A 429 -25.48 -21.18 25.29
N ALA A 430 -24.29 -21.01 24.80
CA ALA A 430 -23.67 -21.87 23.80
C ALA A 430 -22.40 -22.50 24.39
N SER A 431 -22.22 -23.77 24.16
CA SER A 431 -21.10 -24.60 24.61
C SER A 431 -19.73 -24.09 24.09
N PRO A 432 -18.63 -24.48 24.70
CA PRO A 432 -17.30 -23.82 24.59
C PRO A 432 -16.55 -23.99 23.26
N SER A 433 -17.21 -24.25 22.16
CA SER A 433 -16.57 -24.44 20.84
C SER A 433 -16.72 -23.29 19.85
N THR A 434 -17.34 -22.19 20.22
CA THR A 434 -17.48 -21.02 19.35
C THR A 434 -16.74 -19.82 19.92
N SER A 435 -15.86 -19.30 19.11
CA SER A 435 -14.89 -18.26 19.45
C SER A 435 -15.43 -16.82 19.59
N SER A 436 -16.72 -16.65 19.87
CA SER A 436 -17.30 -15.32 20.11
C SER A 436 -18.18 -15.36 21.35
N ALA A 437 -17.82 -14.61 22.36
CA ALA A 437 -18.61 -14.38 23.55
C ALA A 437 -19.17 -12.96 23.55
N MET A 438 -20.45 -12.85 23.93
CA MET A 438 -21.15 -11.60 24.02
C MET A 438 -21.61 -11.42 25.45
N ILE A 439 -21.14 -10.35 26.10
CA ILE A 439 -21.40 -10.10 27.53
C ILE A 439 -22.26 -8.84 27.66
N MET A 440 -23.38 -8.95 28.36
CA MET A 440 -24.25 -7.82 28.67
C MET A 440 -23.84 -7.22 30.02
N ILE A 441 -23.49 -5.95 30.02
CA ILE A 441 -23.09 -5.23 31.23
C ILE A 441 -24.08 -4.07 31.42
N GLY A 442 -25.22 -4.38 32.05
CA GLY A 442 -26.21 -3.35 32.40
C GLY A 442 -26.97 -2.73 31.22
N ARG A 443 -28.07 -2.02 31.50
CA ARG A 443 -28.80 -1.28 30.44
C ARG A 443 -27.98 -0.08 29.97
N PRO A 444 -27.94 0.17 28.73
CA PRO A 444 -27.97 -0.63 27.49
C PRO A 444 -26.59 -0.75 26.85
N VAL A 445 -25.65 -1.38 27.54
CA VAL A 445 -24.27 -1.55 27.08
C VAL A 445 -24.04 -3.01 26.75
N TRP A 446 -23.52 -3.27 25.55
CA TRP A 446 -23.17 -4.62 25.11
C TRP A 446 -21.72 -4.68 24.72
N LEU A 447 -21.04 -5.69 25.19
CA LEU A 447 -19.67 -5.97 24.81
C LEU A 447 -19.65 -7.09 23.78
N VAL A 448 -19.14 -6.83 22.59
CA VAL A 448 -18.86 -7.88 21.61
C VAL A 448 -17.38 -8.22 21.68
N CYS A 449 -17.09 -9.42 22.11
CA CYS A 449 -15.75 -9.97 22.07
C CYS A 449 -15.67 -10.89 20.86
N SER A 450 -14.96 -10.50 19.83
CA SER A 450 -14.67 -11.34 18.66
C SER A 450 -13.20 -11.73 18.70
N ARG A 451 -12.93 -13.01 18.60
CA ARG A 451 -11.58 -13.56 18.57
C ARG A 451 -11.28 -14.02 17.16
N ILE A 452 -10.33 -13.37 16.51
CA ILE A 452 -9.79 -13.80 15.24
C ILE A 452 -8.33 -14.22 15.51
N GLY A 453 -8.09 -15.52 15.55
CA GLY A 453 -6.80 -16.06 15.99
C GLY A 453 -6.53 -15.79 17.48
N SER A 454 -5.33 -15.33 17.80
CA SER A 454 -4.92 -14.96 19.16
C SER A 454 -5.27 -13.52 19.56
N ILE A 455 -5.91 -12.75 18.69
CA ILE A 455 -6.28 -11.34 18.94
C ILE A 455 -7.75 -11.27 19.33
N SER A 456 -8.03 -10.72 20.50
CA SER A 456 -9.39 -10.47 20.99
C SER A 456 -9.74 -8.99 20.79
N PHE A 457 -10.79 -8.71 20.03
CA PHE A 457 -11.35 -7.37 19.87
C PHE A 457 -12.55 -7.22 20.80
N ILE A 458 -12.52 -6.20 21.63
CA ILE A 458 -13.62 -5.84 22.52
C ILE A 458 -14.25 -4.56 22.00
N PHE A 459 -15.52 -4.62 21.63
CA PHE A 459 -16.29 -3.46 21.20
C PHE A 459 -17.39 -3.20 22.24
N GLU A 460 -17.36 -2.05 22.82
CA GLU A 460 -18.41 -1.57 23.74
C GLU A 460 -19.43 -0.73 22.96
N ILE A 461 -20.68 -1.09 23.10
CA ILE A 461 -21.75 -0.58 22.25
C ILE A 461 -22.87 -0.05 23.13
N PHE A 462 -23.19 1.23 22.99
CA PHE A 462 -24.20 1.94 23.77
C PHE A 462 -25.47 2.19 22.96
N LEU A 463 -26.62 1.88 23.52
CA LEU A 463 -27.94 2.33 23.05
C LEU A 463 -28.41 3.51 23.91
N SER A 464 -28.60 4.66 23.32
CA SER A 464 -29.38 5.78 23.86
C SER A 464 -30.70 5.91 23.12
#